data_b6ba07109e1cabb61a1aadabf188bf4a
#
_entry.id   b6ba07109e1cabb61a1aadabf188bf4a
#
_cell.length_a   1.000
_cell.length_b   1.000
_cell.length_c   1.000
_cell.angle_alpha   90.00
_cell.angle_beta   90.00
_cell.angle_gamma   90.00
#
_symmetry.space_group_name_H-M   'P 1'
#
loop_
_entity.id
_entity.type
_entity.pdbx_description
1 polymer ?
#
loop_
_entity_poly.entity_id
_entity_poly.type
_entity_poly.pdbx_seq_one_letter_code
_entity_poly.pdbx_strand_id
1 'polypeptide(L)'
;MILGLTTILLVCFIPLVFGAVTADSPAAVERERPAPVAKETNADRFRRGLGPLPPTRREHNNLSPRASSVPCTRLSNNVGMLQINRVSDGQKIGYLSARFNRRKAYTVHPRPAAALKVAVPPVTAFGVAINLVAENPPDSTHMFLGAVDDGQGNVGSGEAGVAILSGTSSVHANSPPSSSASTSLTLANHGGVESQIWTMNCQTRQVTAQWINTDNSHPQTTIFYDPAHEYLGLSGDLEAHSAAVSRRAFGVFITFVPE
;
A
#
# COMPACT_ATOMS: atom_id res chain seq x y z
N MET A 1 -49.41 -36.61 23.32
CA MET A 1 -49.03 -35.98 24.61
C MET A 1 -47.76 -35.22 24.42
N ILE A 2 -47.83 -33.93 24.07
CA ILE A 2 -46.70 -33.08 23.68
C ILE A 2 -46.50 -32.09 24.82
N LEU A 3 -45.41 -32.20 25.58
CA LEU A 3 -45.02 -31.20 26.58
C LEU A 3 -44.23 -30.09 25.87
N GLY A 4 -44.79 -28.89 25.84
CA GLY A 4 -44.10 -27.67 25.42
C GLY A 4 -43.22 -27.14 26.57
N LEU A 5 -41.94 -26.93 26.29
CA LEU A 5 -40.98 -26.28 27.20
C LEU A 5 -40.90 -24.78 26.82
N THR A 6 -41.50 -23.93 27.66
CA THR A 6 -41.48 -22.47 27.49
C THR A 6 -40.23 -21.93 28.19
N THR A 7 -39.27 -21.43 27.38
CA THR A 7 -38.08 -20.76 27.93
C THR A 7 -38.40 -19.29 28.20
N ILE A 8 -38.37 -18.89 29.47
CA ILE A 8 -38.52 -17.51 29.89
C ILE A 8 -37.18 -16.81 29.79
N LEU A 9 -37.08 -15.79 28.90
CA LEU A 9 -35.92 -14.93 28.74
C LEU A 9 -36.00 -13.81 29.80
N LEU A 10 -35.16 -13.86 30.82
CA LEU A 10 -35.04 -12.82 31.85
C LEU A 10 -34.13 -11.70 31.32
N VAL A 11 -34.71 -10.57 30.95
CA VAL A 11 -33.97 -9.36 30.53
C VAL A 11 -33.65 -8.55 31.78
N CYS A 12 -32.39 -8.56 32.20
CA CYS A 12 -31.87 -7.68 33.24
C CYS A 12 -31.60 -6.29 32.67
N PHE A 13 -32.45 -5.31 33.06
CA PHE A 13 -32.17 -3.90 32.85
C PHE A 13 -31.19 -3.40 33.92
N ILE A 14 -30.00 -2.97 33.50
CA ILE A 14 -29.04 -2.26 34.35
C ILE A 14 -29.25 -0.75 34.09
N PRO A 15 -29.61 0.09 35.07
CA PRO A 15 -29.66 1.54 34.85
C PRO A 15 -28.26 2.12 34.76
N LEU A 16 -27.94 2.75 33.65
CA LEU A 16 -26.74 3.58 33.48
C LEU A 16 -26.93 4.89 34.29
N VAL A 17 -26.19 5.04 35.36
CA VAL A 17 -26.06 6.31 36.09
C VAL A 17 -25.04 7.16 35.33
N PHE A 18 -25.52 8.21 34.65
CA PHE A 18 -24.64 9.25 34.09
C PHE A 18 -24.20 10.18 35.23
N GLY A 19 -22.96 10.00 35.69
CA GLY A 19 -22.26 10.97 36.49
C GLY A 19 -21.76 12.11 35.60
N ALA A 20 -22.34 13.32 35.75
CA ALA A 20 -21.80 14.52 35.14
C ALA A 20 -20.48 14.90 35.83
N VAL A 21 -19.39 14.70 35.14
CA VAL A 21 -18.08 15.23 35.55
C VAL A 21 -17.98 16.66 35.01
N THR A 22 -18.11 17.62 35.92
CA THR A 22 -17.77 19.05 35.65
C THR A 22 -16.27 19.14 35.50
N ALA A 23 -15.79 19.30 34.28
CA ALA A 23 -14.38 19.60 34.00
C ALA A 23 -14.10 21.06 34.38
N ASP A 24 -13.43 21.27 35.50
CA ASP A 24 -12.77 22.53 35.82
C ASP A 24 -11.67 22.77 34.84
N SER A 25 -11.84 23.73 33.95
CA SER A 25 -10.85 24.14 32.95
C SER A 25 -9.83 25.04 33.67
N PRO A 26 -8.54 24.63 33.75
CA PRO A 26 -7.52 25.54 34.25
C PRO A 26 -7.38 26.72 33.29
N ALA A 27 -7.50 27.94 33.80
CA ALA A 27 -7.28 29.19 33.09
C ALA A 27 -5.94 29.13 32.34
N ALA A 28 -5.98 29.28 31.02
CA ALA A 28 -4.80 29.40 30.19
C ALA A 28 -4.03 30.65 30.61
N VAL A 29 -2.86 30.46 31.22
CA VAL A 29 -1.89 31.52 31.43
C VAL A 29 -1.35 31.92 30.06
N GLU A 30 -1.85 33.03 29.55
CA GLU A 30 -1.40 33.69 28.34
C GLU A 30 0.06 34.15 28.57
N ARG A 31 1.01 33.32 28.12
CA ARG A 31 2.43 33.73 28.08
C ARG A 31 2.54 34.79 27.00
N GLU A 32 2.66 36.07 27.45
CA GLU A 32 3.09 37.16 26.58
C GLU A 32 4.32 36.74 25.78
N ARG A 33 4.21 36.64 24.47
CA ARG A 33 5.33 36.47 23.57
C ARG A 33 6.16 37.74 23.64
N PRO A 34 7.46 37.65 23.95
CA PRO A 34 8.33 38.81 23.87
C PRO A 34 8.25 39.37 22.46
N ALA A 35 8.08 40.69 22.37
CA ALA A 35 8.03 41.42 21.11
C ALA A 35 9.31 41.11 20.29
N PRO A 36 9.20 40.88 18.97
CA PRO A 36 10.36 40.60 18.14
C PRO A 36 11.33 41.80 18.20
N VAL A 37 12.52 41.54 18.72
CA VAL A 37 13.60 42.54 18.70
C VAL A 37 13.91 42.87 17.26
N ALA A 38 13.69 44.10 16.86
CA ALA A 38 13.96 44.56 15.50
C ALA A 38 15.44 44.36 15.19
N LYS A 39 15.73 43.45 14.25
CA LYS A 39 17.12 43.20 13.82
C LYS A 39 17.66 44.44 13.09
N GLU A 40 18.77 44.97 13.57
CA GLU A 40 19.46 46.07 12.92
C GLU A 40 19.77 45.75 11.46
N THR A 41 19.35 46.64 10.55
CA THR A 41 19.58 46.45 9.11
C THR A 41 20.86 47.14 8.66
N ASN A 42 21.46 46.73 7.55
CA ASN A 42 22.60 47.40 6.97
C ASN A 42 22.28 48.86 6.64
N ALA A 43 21.05 49.20 6.29
CA ALA A 43 20.60 50.57 6.01
C ALA A 43 20.69 51.44 7.29
N ASP A 44 20.32 50.91 8.44
CA ASP A 44 20.41 51.64 9.73
C ASP A 44 21.87 51.86 10.13
N ARG A 45 22.73 50.89 9.84
CA ARG A 45 24.18 50.99 10.10
C ARG A 45 24.82 52.08 9.21
N PHE A 46 24.52 52.08 7.92
CA PHE A 46 25.04 53.11 7.01
C PHE A 46 24.63 54.54 7.41
N ARG A 47 23.39 54.74 7.86
CA ARG A 47 22.94 56.05 8.37
C ARG A 47 23.77 56.52 9.59
N ARG A 48 24.31 55.60 10.34
CA ARG A 48 25.17 55.85 11.54
C ARG A 48 26.66 55.83 11.19
N GLY A 49 27.06 55.76 9.93
CA GLY A 49 28.47 55.71 9.50
C GLY A 49 29.20 54.41 9.83
N LEU A 50 28.47 53.35 10.14
CA LEU A 50 29.03 52.04 10.46
C LEU A 50 29.14 51.17 9.20
N GLY A 51 30.18 50.33 9.15
CA GLY A 51 30.31 49.35 8.06
C GLY A 51 29.16 48.30 8.04
N PRO A 52 28.95 47.62 6.91
CA PRO A 52 27.91 46.60 6.79
C PRO A 52 28.15 45.44 7.78
N LEU A 53 27.06 44.79 8.21
CA LEU A 53 27.16 43.57 8.97
C LEU A 53 27.90 42.50 8.16
N PRO A 54 28.78 41.72 8.78
CA PRO A 54 29.40 40.58 8.11
C PRO A 54 28.28 39.65 7.59
N PRO A 55 28.45 39.04 6.40
CA PRO A 55 27.45 38.14 5.87
C PRO A 55 27.21 37.00 6.87
N THR A 56 26.02 36.98 7.46
CA THR A 56 25.62 35.84 8.28
C THR A 56 25.58 34.62 7.35
N ARG A 57 26.43 33.65 7.63
CA ARG A 57 26.37 32.34 7.00
C ARG A 57 24.92 31.89 7.14
N ARG A 58 24.17 31.85 6.04
CA ARG A 58 22.88 31.20 6.06
C ARG A 58 23.14 29.79 6.57
N GLU A 59 22.62 29.49 7.76
CA GLU A 59 22.49 28.09 8.14
C GLU A 59 21.77 27.45 6.96
N HIS A 60 22.48 26.58 6.28
CA HIS A 60 21.84 25.68 5.34
C HIS A 60 20.88 24.86 6.18
N ASN A 61 19.64 25.35 6.34
CA ASN A 61 18.55 24.46 6.62
C ASN A 61 18.73 23.34 5.61
N ASN A 62 18.93 22.14 6.09
CA ASN A 62 19.06 20.94 5.30
C ASN A 62 17.93 20.91 4.25
N LEU A 63 18.14 21.64 3.16
CA LEU A 63 17.40 21.42 1.95
C LEU A 63 17.89 20.03 1.53
N SER A 64 17.12 19.02 1.96
CA SER A 64 17.21 17.71 1.35
C SER A 64 17.35 17.97 -0.15
N PRO A 65 18.41 17.49 -0.80
CA PRO A 65 18.56 17.71 -2.22
C PRO A 65 17.22 17.31 -2.83
N ARG A 66 16.52 18.27 -3.44
CA ARG A 66 15.36 17.96 -4.25
C ARG A 66 15.88 16.96 -5.25
N ALA A 67 15.58 15.68 -5.02
CA ALA A 67 15.86 14.66 -5.99
C ALA A 67 15.17 15.16 -7.26
N SER A 68 15.95 15.68 -8.20
CA SER A 68 15.45 15.95 -9.53
C SER A 68 14.84 14.63 -9.96
N SER A 69 13.54 14.63 -10.19
CA SER A 69 12.87 13.44 -10.72
C SER A 69 13.58 13.12 -12.02
N VAL A 70 14.46 12.11 -11.98
CA VAL A 70 15.10 11.62 -13.20
C VAL A 70 13.94 11.17 -14.08
N PRO A 71 13.70 11.82 -15.22
CA PRO A 71 12.60 11.42 -16.08
C PRO A 71 12.82 9.96 -16.44
N CYS A 72 11.79 9.15 -16.27
CA CYS A 72 11.82 7.78 -16.73
C CYS A 72 12.12 7.79 -18.22
N THR A 73 13.32 7.41 -18.61
CA THR A 73 13.63 7.19 -20.02
C THR A 73 12.60 6.16 -20.50
N ARG A 74 11.84 6.47 -21.55
CA ARG A 74 10.84 5.57 -22.10
C ARG A 74 11.45 4.19 -22.21
N LEU A 75 10.85 3.21 -21.54
CA LEU A 75 11.21 1.82 -21.79
C LEU A 75 10.99 1.59 -23.29
N SER A 76 12.01 1.15 -23.99
CA SER A 76 11.92 0.84 -25.42
C SER A 76 10.86 -0.24 -25.69
N ASN A 77 10.66 -1.13 -24.72
CA ASN A 77 9.58 -2.11 -24.65
C ASN A 77 8.84 -1.94 -23.33
N ASN A 78 7.58 -1.66 -23.41
CA ASN A 78 6.68 -1.56 -22.26
C ASN A 78 5.94 -2.88 -21.95
N VAL A 79 6.24 -3.95 -22.70
CA VAL A 79 5.74 -5.31 -22.45
C VAL A 79 6.88 -6.15 -21.90
N GLY A 80 6.58 -6.95 -20.90
CA GLY A 80 7.60 -7.81 -20.27
C GLY A 80 6.98 -8.73 -19.22
N MET A 81 7.85 -9.34 -18.44
CA MET A 81 7.51 -10.31 -17.40
C MET A 81 7.80 -9.75 -16.01
N LEU A 82 7.08 -10.22 -14.99
CA LEU A 82 7.32 -9.90 -13.60
C LEU A 82 8.12 -11.02 -12.94
N GLN A 83 9.43 -10.78 -12.72
CA GLN A 83 10.31 -11.68 -12.00
C GLN A 83 10.10 -11.53 -10.51
N ILE A 84 9.95 -12.64 -9.81
CA ILE A 84 9.72 -12.71 -8.38
C ILE A 84 10.99 -13.17 -7.68
N ASN A 85 11.44 -12.37 -6.71
CA ASN A 85 12.64 -12.63 -5.95
C ASN A 85 12.34 -12.62 -4.45
N ARG A 86 12.99 -13.47 -3.67
CA ARG A 86 12.82 -13.51 -2.22
C ARG A 86 13.55 -12.33 -1.57
N VAL A 87 12.93 -11.70 -0.57
CA VAL A 87 13.52 -10.53 0.12
C VAL A 87 14.76 -10.93 0.94
N SER A 88 14.74 -12.09 1.60
CA SER A 88 15.77 -12.48 2.57
C SER A 88 17.17 -12.70 1.98
N ASP A 89 17.25 -13.16 0.74
CA ASP A 89 18.50 -13.57 0.07
C ASP A 89 18.61 -13.04 -1.36
N GLY A 90 17.61 -12.33 -1.86
CA GLY A 90 17.56 -11.85 -3.24
C GLY A 90 17.38 -12.96 -4.29
N GLN A 91 17.23 -14.21 -3.86
CA GLN A 91 17.14 -15.34 -4.78
C GLN A 91 15.88 -15.24 -5.64
N LYS A 92 16.07 -15.40 -6.95
CA LYS A 92 14.96 -15.54 -7.89
C LYS A 92 14.23 -16.86 -7.63
N ILE A 93 12.92 -16.77 -7.39
CA ILE A 93 12.03 -17.92 -7.23
C ILE A 93 11.25 -18.27 -8.50
N GLY A 94 11.11 -17.32 -9.42
CA GLY A 94 10.41 -17.53 -10.68
C GLY A 94 9.87 -16.25 -11.28
N TYR A 95 8.76 -16.39 -11.98
CA TYR A 95 8.00 -15.32 -12.60
C TYR A 95 6.52 -15.43 -12.21
N LEU A 96 5.80 -14.30 -12.22
CA LEU A 96 4.35 -14.33 -12.12
C LEU A 96 3.80 -15.19 -13.26
N SER A 97 2.97 -16.19 -12.92
CA SER A 97 2.49 -17.20 -13.86
C SER A 97 1.34 -16.69 -14.72
N ALA A 98 1.33 -17.05 -16.03
CA ALA A 98 0.15 -16.89 -16.89
C ALA A 98 -0.96 -17.90 -16.59
N ARG A 99 -0.87 -18.62 -15.49
CA ARG A 99 -1.91 -19.54 -15.00
C ARG A 99 -2.24 -19.21 -13.57
N PHE A 100 -3.51 -19.33 -13.25
CA PHE A 100 -3.98 -19.24 -11.88
C PHE A 100 -3.77 -20.55 -11.10
N ASN A 101 -3.73 -20.44 -9.77
CA ASN A 101 -3.92 -21.57 -8.89
C ASN A 101 -5.41 -22.00 -8.84
N ARG A 102 -5.74 -22.95 -7.96
CA ARG A 102 -7.13 -23.47 -7.82
C ARG A 102 -8.15 -22.41 -7.38
N ARG A 103 -7.72 -21.35 -6.70
CA ARG A 103 -8.57 -20.24 -6.25
C ARG A 103 -8.61 -19.09 -7.25
N LYS A 104 -8.03 -19.27 -8.42
CA LYS A 104 -7.83 -18.24 -9.45
C LYS A 104 -7.01 -17.03 -8.95
N ALA A 105 -6.12 -17.25 -8.00
CA ALA A 105 -5.07 -16.31 -7.62
C ALA A 105 -3.82 -16.50 -8.48
N TYR A 106 -3.07 -15.44 -8.70
CA TYR A 106 -1.76 -15.53 -9.37
C TYR A 106 -0.75 -16.29 -8.51
N THR A 107 0.03 -17.13 -9.17
CA THR A 107 1.09 -17.95 -8.57
C THR A 107 2.44 -17.71 -9.24
N VAL A 108 3.48 -18.38 -8.76
CA VAL A 108 4.84 -18.31 -9.30
C VAL A 108 5.15 -19.52 -10.17
N HIS A 109 5.77 -19.28 -11.31
CA HIS A 109 6.26 -20.36 -12.18
C HIS A 109 7.77 -20.17 -12.49
N PRO A 110 8.61 -21.21 -12.40
CA PRO A 110 10.07 -21.07 -12.55
C PRO A 110 10.52 -20.74 -13.99
N ARG A 111 9.74 -21.09 -15.01
CA ARG A 111 10.10 -20.94 -16.43
C ARG A 111 9.53 -19.65 -17.02
N PRO A 112 10.33 -18.82 -17.73
CA PRO A 112 9.87 -17.59 -18.36
C PRO A 112 8.81 -17.85 -19.44
N ALA A 113 8.82 -18.99 -20.12
CA ALA A 113 7.84 -19.34 -21.14
C ALA A 113 6.40 -19.50 -20.60
N ALA A 114 6.24 -19.69 -19.29
CA ALA A 114 4.95 -19.76 -18.62
C ALA A 114 4.61 -18.46 -17.86
N ALA A 115 5.41 -17.42 -18.03
CA ALA A 115 5.22 -16.14 -17.34
C ALA A 115 4.03 -15.37 -17.90
N LEU A 116 3.37 -14.63 -17.00
CA LEU A 116 2.44 -13.59 -17.37
C LEU A 116 3.21 -12.45 -18.02
N LYS A 117 2.82 -12.08 -19.23
CA LYS A 117 3.28 -10.89 -19.92
C LYS A 117 2.41 -9.72 -19.50
N VAL A 118 3.02 -8.64 -19.07
CA VAL A 118 2.31 -7.43 -18.66
C VAL A 118 2.77 -6.24 -19.47
N ALA A 119 1.82 -5.43 -19.89
CA ALA A 119 2.09 -4.10 -20.42
C ALA A 119 2.13 -3.09 -19.28
N VAL A 120 3.22 -2.31 -19.24
CA VAL A 120 3.40 -1.18 -18.32
C VAL A 120 3.11 0.10 -19.08
N PRO A 121 2.14 0.92 -18.66
CA PRO A 121 1.89 2.20 -19.31
C PRO A 121 3.13 3.10 -19.20
N PRO A 122 3.30 4.09 -20.12
CA PRO A 122 4.39 5.03 -20.04
C PRO A 122 4.40 5.74 -18.69
N VAL A 123 5.43 5.46 -17.88
CA VAL A 123 5.59 6.11 -16.57
C VAL A 123 6.34 7.42 -16.78
N THR A 124 5.68 8.55 -16.49
CA THR A 124 6.25 9.88 -16.67
C THR A 124 6.91 10.41 -15.41
N ALA A 125 6.58 9.86 -14.24
CA ALA A 125 7.14 10.26 -12.96
C ALA A 125 7.23 9.08 -12.00
N PHE A 126 8.19 9.14 -11.07
CA PHE A 126 8.31 8.17 -9.99
C PHE A 126 7.11 8.27 -9.02
N GLY A 127 6.60 7.11 -8.57
CA GLY A 127 5.53 7.07 -7.57
C GLY A 127 4.11 7.26 -8.09
N VAL A 128 3.92 7.36 -9.41
CA VAL A 128 2.57 7.38 -10.00
C VAL A 128 2.00 5.96 -9.99
N ALA A 129 0.79 5.82 -9.43
CA ALA A 129 0.06 4.56 -9.46
C ALA A 129 -0.41 4.23 -10.88
N ILE A 130 -0.11 3.02 -11.34
CA ILE A 130 -0.42 2.51 -12.67
C ILE A 130 -1.21 1.21 -12.61
N ASN A 131 -1.94 0.91 -13.67
CA ASN A 131 -2.45 -0.42 -13.94
C ASN A 131 -1.38 -1.24 -14.68
N LEU A 132 -1.20 -2.48 -14.28
CA LEU A 132 -0.47 -3.48 -15.06
C LEU A 132 -1.49 -4.30 -15.85
N VAL A 133 -1.38 -4.26 -17.17
CA VAL A 133 -2.31 -4.94 -18.08
C VAL A 133 -1.71 -6.26 -18.53
N ALA A 134 -2.41 -7.36 -18.32
CA ALA A 134 -1.98 -8.67 -18.78
C ALA A 134 -2.21 -8.81 -20.28
N GLU A 135 -1.18 -9.19 -21.04
CA GLU A 135 -1.22 -9.43 -22.48
C GLU A 135 -1.60 -10.88 -22.82
N ASN A 136 -1.32 -11.80 -21.90
CA ASN A 136 -1.69 -13.21 -22.01
C ASN A 136 -2.42 -13.69 -20.75
N PRO A 137 -3.52 -13.02 -20.35
CA PRO A 137 -4.18 -13.30 -19.09
C PRO A 137 -4.79 -14.71 -19.10
N PRO A 138 -4.81 -15.40 -17.95
CA PRO A 138 -5.49 -16.69 -17.82
C PRO A 138 -7.04 -16.54 -17.86
N ASP A 139 -7.54 -15.32 -17.69
CA ASP A 139 -8.95 -14.93 -17.82
C ASP A 139 -9.03 -13.60 -18.58
N SER A 140 -9.53 -13.65 -19.80
CA SER A 140 -9.65 -12.48 -20.69
C SER A 140 -10.67 -11.44 -20.23
N THR A 141 -11.52 -11.77 -19.27
CA THR A 141 -12.50 -10.83 -18.68
C THR A 141 -11.84 -9.92 -17.66
N HIS A 142 -10.77 -10.38 -17.01
CA HIS A 142 -10.08 -9.69 -15.92
C HIS A 142 -8.61 -9.47 -16.28
N MET A 143 -8.36 -8.48 -17.13
CA MET A 143 -7.05 -8.25 -17.74
C MET A 143 -6.09 -7.45 -16.84
N PHE A 144 -6.56 -6.83 -15.76
CA PHE A 144 -5.70 -6.06 -14.88
C PHE A 144 -5.12 -6.94 -13.78
N LEU A 145 -3.81 -6.82 -13.54
CA LEU A 145 -3.20 -7.39 -12.35
C LEU A 145 -3.61 -6.51 -11.16
N GLY A 146 -4.49 -7.02 -10.33
CA GLY A 146 -4.99 -6.33 -9.16
C GLY A 146 -4.83 -7.15 -7.89
N ALA A 147 -5.37 -6.62 -6.80
CA ALA A 147 -5.44 -7.27 -5.52
C ALA A 147 -6.88 -7.27 -5.00
N VAL A 148 -7.22 -8.29 -4.24
CA VAL A 148 -8.57 -8.55 -3.73
C VAL A 148 -8.45 -8.82 -2.23
N ASP A 149 -9.15 -8.05 -1.44
CA ASP A 149 -9.27 -8.24 0.01
C ASP A 149 -9.80 -9.65 0.33
N ASP A 150 -9.13 -10.39 1.20
CA ASP A 150 -9.51 -11.75 1.58
C ASP A 150 -10.71 -11.81 2.54
N GLY A 151 -11.23 -10.67 2.97
CA GLY A 151 -12.38 -10.56 3.88
C GLY A 151 -12.05 -10.86 5.35
N GLN A 152 -10.78 -10.95 5.72
CA GLN A 152 -10.33 -11.22 7.10
C GLN A 152 -10.02 -9.96 7.90
N GLY A 153 -10.36 -8.79 7.39
CA GLY A 153 -10.13 -7.50 8.02
C GLY A 153 -9.17 -6.60 7.24
N ASN A 154 -8.77 -5.49 7.84
CA ASN A 154 -7.87 -4.54 7.20
C ASN A 154 -6.47 -5.14 6.97
N VAL A 155 -5.80 -4.64 5.94
CA VAL A 155 -4.38 -4.87 5.74
C VAL A 155 -3.62 -3.84 6.58
N GLY A 156 -2.83 -4.26 7.56
CA GLY A 156 -2.14 -3.33 8.48
C GLY A 156 -1.18 -4.03 9.43
N SER A 157 -0.48 -3.23 10.23
CA SER A 157 0.40 -3.75 11.28
C SER A 157 -0.43 -4.43 12.37
N GLY A 158 -0.07 -5.63 12.77
CA GLY A 158 -0.80 -6.46 13.73
C GLY A 158 -2.05 -7.15 13.17
N GLU A 159 -2.39 -6.91 11.90
CA GLU A 159 -3.56 -7.47 11.24
C GLU A 159 -3.19 -8.68 10.39
N ALA A 160 -4.04 -9.70 10.41
CA ALA A 160 -3.83 -10.92 9.61
C ALA A 160 -4.42 -10.82 8.20
N GLY A 161 -5.27 -9.81 7.95
CA GLY A 161 -5.91 -9.57 6.65
C GLY A 161 -4.88 -9.33 5.54
N VAL A 162 -5.17 -9.82 4.36
CA VAL A 162 -4.29 -9.70 3.18
C VAL A 162 -5.11 -9.37 1.93
N ALA A 163 -4.44 -8.78 0.94
CA ALA A 163 -5.00 -8.64 -0.38
C ALA A 163 -4.33 -9.62 -1.35
N ILE A 164 -5.10 -10.52 -1.93
CA ILE A 164 -4.62 -11.63 -2.78
C ILE A 164 -4.52 -11.13 -4.23
N LEU A 165 -3.38 -11.38 -4.91
CA LEU A 165 -3.20 -10.99 -6.29
C LEU A 165 -4.01 -11.88 -7.23
N SER A 166 -4.83 -11.25 -8.08
CA SER A 166 -5.67 -11.93 -9.07
C SER A 166 -5.91 -11.04 -10.30
N GLY A 167 -6.57 -11.61 -11.32
CA GLY A 167 -7.14 -10.83 -12.40
C GLY A 167 -8.34 -10.03 -11.91
N THR A 168 -8.41 -8.75 -12.32
CA THR A 168 -9.45 -7.82 -11.85
C THR A 168 -9.98 -6.95 -13.00
N SER A 169 -11.13 -6.34 -12.81
CA SER A 169 -11.55 -5.18 -13.59
C SER A 169 -10.77 -3.94 -13.16
N SER A 170 -10.82 -2.86 -13.95
CA SER A 170 -10.12 -1.61 -13.64
C SER A 170 -10.78 -0.89 -12.46
N VAL A 171 -9.96 -0.47 -11.52
CA VAL A 171 -10.33 0.40 -10.38
C VAL A 171 -9.39 1.60 -10.36
N HIS A 172 -9.93 2.78 -10.08
CA HIS A 172 -9.12 4.02 -10.08
C HIS A 172 -8.10 4.05 -8.95
N ALA A 173 -6.95 4.68 -9.23
CA ALA A 173 -5.93 4.92 -8.22
C ALA A 173 -6.43 5.78 -7.05
N ASN A 174 -5.80 5.59 -5.89
CA ASN A 174 -6.07 6.36 -4.68
C ASN A 174 -7.54 6.33 -4.20
N SER A 175 -8.24 5.25 -4.50
CA SER A 175 -9.58 4.98 -3.99
C SER A 175 -9.58 3.71 -3.14
N PRO A 176 -10.45 3.62 -2.12
CA PRO A 176 -10.63 2.39 -1.37
C PRO A 176 -11.05 1.22 -2.27
N PRO A 177 -10.89 -0.02 -1.80
CA PRO A 177 -11.26 -1.21 -2.55
C PRO A 177 -12.72 -1.17 -2.98
N SER A 178 -12.96 -1.43 -4.26
CA SER A 178 -14.31 -1.38 -4.82
C SER A 178 -15.02 -2.72 -4.64
N SER A 179 -16.17 -2.72 -3.97
CA SER A 179 -17.03 -3.89 -3.85
C SER A 179 -17.83 -4.19 -5.14
N SER A 180 -17.93 -3.22 -6.04
CA SER A 180 -18.61 -3.38 -7.35
C SER A 180 -17.67 -3.84 -8.47
N ALA A 181 -16.35 -3.81 -8.25
CA ALA A 181 -15.38 -4.31 -9.20
C ALA A 181 -15.35 -5.83 -9.21
N SER A 182 -15.18 -6.40 -10.41
CA SER A 182 -15.14 -7.85 -10.60
C SER A 182 -13.71 -8.38 -10.55
N THR A 183 -13.59 -9.66 -10.20
CA THR A 183 -12.32 -10.38 -10.12
C THR A 183 -12.44 -11.81 -10.59
N SER A 184 -11.34 -12.39 -11.04
CA SER A 184 -11.24 -13.83 -11.28
C SER A 184 -11.22 -14.65 -9.98
N LEU A 185 -10.79 -14.05 -8.86
CA LEU A 185 -10.59 -14.78 -7.60
C LEU A 185 -11.88 -15.50 -7.15
N THR A 186 -11.75 -16.79 -6.84
CA THR A 186 -12.86 -17.59 -6.29
C THR A 186 -12.71 -17.72 -4.77
N LEU A 187 -13.18 -16.71 -4.07
CA LEU A 187 -13.23 -16.69 -2.60
C LEU A 187 -14.65 -16.29 -2.18
N ALA A 188 -15.26 -17.07 -1.29
CA ALA A 188 -16.69 -16.94 -0.98
C ALA A 188 -17.05 -15.58 -0.32
N ASN A 189 -16.15 -14.99 0.45
CA ASN A 189 -16.39 -13.77 1.22
C ASN A 189 -15.24 -12.78 1.01
N HIS A 190 -14.81 -12.58 -0.26
CA HIS A 190 -13.81 -11.55 -0.53
C HIS A 190 -14.39 -10.15 -0.30
N GLY A 191 -13.53 -9.25 0.14
CA GLY A 191 -13.84 -7.83 0.24
C GLY A 191 -13.75 -7.11 -1.11
N GLY A 192 -13.31 -5.87 -1.09
CA GLY A 192 -13.19 -5.06 -2.30
C GLY A 192 -11.96 -5.39 -3.15
N VAL A 193 -11.92 -4.78 -4.31
CA VAL A 193 -10.90 -5.00 -5.35
C VAL A 193 -10.17 -3.70 -5.64
N GLU A 194 -8.87 -3.75 -5.83
CA GLU A 194 -8.05 -2.66 -6.37
C GLU A 194 -7.21 -3.14 -7.55
N SER A 195 -6.98 -2.28 -8.54
CA SER A 195 -6.11 -2.61 -9.69
C SER A 195 -5.00 -1.59 -9.92
N GLN A 196 -5.29 -0.30 -9.82
CA GLN A 196 -4.30 0.76 -10.05
C GLN A 196 -3.50 1.08 -8.79
N ILE A 197 -2.82 0.05 -8.27
CA ILE A 197 -2.03 0.08 -7.03
C ILE A 197 -0.53 0.03 -7.27
N TRP A 198 -0.10 -0.20 -8.51
CA TRP A 198 1.29 -0.48 -8.83
C TRP A 198 2.08 0.79 -9.07
N THR A 199 3.31 0.81 -8.59
CA THR A 199 4.30 1.82 -8.97
C THR A 199 5.56 1.13 -9.46
N MET A 200 6.28 1.75 -10.39
CA MET A 200 7.52 1.19 -10.93
C MET A 200 8.67 2.18 -10.78
N ASN A 201 9.77 1.71 -10.24
CA ASN A 201 11.02 2.44 -10.28
C ASN A 201 11.69 2.26 -11.63
N CYS A 202 11.82 3.33 -12.41
CA CYS A 202 12.34 3.29 -13.77
C CYS A 202 13.83 2.89 -13.88
N GLN A 203 14.60 3.10 -12.82
CA GLN A 203 16.04 2.78 -12.80
C GLN A 203 16.26 1.33 -12.43
N THR A 204 15.63 0.86 -11.36
CA THR A 204 15.79 -0.51 -10.86
C THR A 204 14.79 -1.47 -11.47
N ARG A 205 13.74 -0.98 -12.13
CA ARG A 205 12.59 -1.74 -12.64
C ARG A 205 11.85 -2.51 -11.54
N GLN A 206 12.07 -2.15 -10.29
CA GLN A 206 11.32 -2.72 -9.18
C GLN A 206 9.88 -2.23 -9.22
N VAL A 207 8.95 -3.16 -9.08
CA VAL A 207 7.51 -2.91 -9.01
C VAL A 207 7.08 -3.08 -7.56
N THR A 208 6.38 -2.06 -7.05
CA THR A 208 5.80 -2.07 -5.70
C THR A 208 4.30 -1.82 -5.78
N ALA A 209 3.57 -2.19 -4.74
CA ALA A 209 2.14 -1.97 -4.64
C ALA A 209 1.80 -1.18 -3.38
N GLN A 210 0.82 -0.29 -3.47
CA GLN A 210 0.22 0.41 -2.34
C GLN A 210 -1.25 0.04 -2.26
N TRP A 211 -1.64 -0.64 -1.21
CA TRP A 211 -3.03 -0.93 -0.87
C TRP A 211 -3.66 0.23 -0.10
N ILE A 212 -4.96 0.44 -0.28
CA ILE A 212 -5.76 1.39 0.50
C ILE A 212 -6.84 0.58 1.21
N ASN A 213 -7.01 0.77 2.50
CA ASN A 213 -8.08 0.12 3.24
C ASN A 213 -9.44 0.81 3.01
N THR A 214 -10.51 0.14 3.40
CA THR A 214 -11.88 0.68 3.30
C THR A 214 -12.10 1.97 4.11
N ASP A 215 -11.27 2.21 5.12
CA ASP A 215 -11.25 3.43 5.94
C ASP A 215 -10.38 4.55 5.36
N ASN A 216 -9.88 4.40 4.12
CA ASN A 216 -8.91 5.25 3.43
C ASN A 216 -7.51 5.29 4.08
N SER A 217 -7.18 4.40 4.98
CA SER A 217 -5.80 4.29 5.46
C SER A 217 -4.89 3.67 4.40
N HIS A 218 -3.62 4.11 4.38
CA HIS A 218 -2.58 3.66 3.45
C HIS A 218 -1.52 2.86 4.23
N PRO A 219 -1.76 1.58 4.54
CA PRO A 219 -0.80 0.79 5.29
C PRO A 219 0.49 0.56 4.49
N GLN A 220 1.60 0.46 5.19
CA GLN A 220 2.80 -0.06 4.55
C GLN A 220 2.59 -1.53 4.23
N THR A 221 2.73 -1.92 2.96
CA THR A 221 2.50 -3.29 2.52
C THR A 221 3.77 -3.97 2.05
N THR A 222 3.85 -5.27 2.31
CA THR A 222 4.87 -6.17 1.79
C THR A 222 4.22 -7.14 0.81
N ILE A 223 4.79 -7.29 -0.38
CA ILE A 223 4.39 -8.35 -1.30
C ILE A 223 4.94 -9.66 -0.75
N PHE A 224 4.12 -10.69 -0.68
CA PHE A 224 4.53 -12.01 -0.17
C PHE A 224 4.11 -13.14 -1.10
N TYR A 225 4.75 -14.29 -0.93
CA TYR A 225 4.36 -15.55 -1.55
C TYR A 225 4.05 -16.58 -0.47
N ASP A 226 2.87 -17.21 -0.57
CA ASP A 226 2.49 -18.38 0.22
C ASP A 226 2.68 -19.65 -0.62
N PRO A 227 3.75 -20.44 -0.39
CA PRO A 227 4.02 -21.64 -1.17
C PRO A 227 3.05 -22.78 -0.87
N ALA A 228 2.34 -22.76 0.26
CA ALA A 228 1.41 -23.82 0.63
C ALA A 228 0.07 -23.70 -0.10
N HIS A 229 -0.35 -22.46 -0.39
CA HIS A 229 -1.56 -22.20 -1.17
C HIS A 229 -1.24 -21.68 -2.59
N GLU A 230 0.05 -21.56 -2.92
CA GLU A 230 0.55 -21.17 -4.24
C GLU A 230 -0.01 -19.83 -4.72
N TYR A 231 -0.02 -18.79 -3.86
CA TYR A 231 -0.47 -17.45 -4.28
C TYR A 231 0.46 -16.34 -3.82
N LEU A 232 0.38 -15.21 -4.52
CA LEU A 232 0.98 -13.94 -4.14
C LEU A 232 -0.07 -13.02 -3.52
N GLY A 233 0.34 -12.20 -2.58
CA GLY A 233 -0.54 -11.23 -1.93
C GLY A 233 0.23 -10.03 -1.36
N LEU A 234 -0.54 -9.11 -0.78
CA LEU A 234 -0.07 -7.94 -0.04
C LEU A 234 -0.46 -8.13 1.43
N SER A 235 0.47 -7.91 2.34
CA SER A 235 0.24 -7.97 3.79
C SER A 235 0.81 -6.72 4.45
N GLY A 236 0.14 -6.20 5.46
CA GLY A 236 0.67 -5.17 6.35
C GLY A 236 1.51 -5.75 7.48
N ASP A 237 1.25 -7.01 7.84
CA ASP A 237 2.01 -7.76 8.85
C ASP A 237 2.09 -9.25 8.46
N LEU A 238 3.22 -9.62 7.89
CA LEU A 238 3.41 -10.99 7.39
C LEU A 238 3.54 -12.02 8.52
N GLU A 239 3.98 -11.60 9.71
CA GLU A 239 4.06 -12.49 10.88
C GLU A 239 2.67 -12.77 11.42
N ALA A 240 1.83 -11.74 11.58
CA ALA A 240 0.44 -11.88 12.00
C ALA A 240 -0.34 -12.79 11.03
N HIS A 241 -0.20 -12.56 9.71
CA HIS A 241 -0.80 -13.42 8.70
C HIS A 241 -0.31 -14.87 8.81
N SER A 242 1.01 -15.08 8.88
CA SER A 242 1.59 -16.42 8.97
C SER A 242 1.14 -17.18 10.23
N ALA A 243 0.98 -16.47 11.35
CA ALA A 243 0.46 -17.04 12.59
C ALA A 243 -1.01 -17.46 12.45
N ALA A 244 -1.85 -16.61 11.84
CA ALA A 244 -3.27 -16.89 11.64
C ALA A 244 -3.52 -18.10 10.73
N VAL A 245 -2.72 -18.26 9.67
CA VAL A 245 -2.86 -19.41 8.75
C VAL A 245 -2.01 -20.63 9.18
N SER A 246 -1.26 -20.54 10.30
CA SER A 246 -0.35 -21.58 10.80
C SER A 246 0.68 -22.05 9.77
N ARG A 247 1.15 -21.15 8.90
CA ARG A 247 2.03 -21.46 7.76
C ARG A 247 3.00 -20.30 7.49
N ARG A 248 4.15 -20.61 6.90
CA ARG A 248 5.17 -19.61 6.58
C ARG A 248 5.02 -19.11 5.14
N ALA A 249 4.39 -17.95 5.01
CA ALA A 249 4.58 -17.07 3.87
C ALA A 249 5.92 -16.32 4.01
N PHE A 250 6.48 -15.85 2.92
CA PHE A 250 7.71 -15.04 2.96
C PHE A 250 7.63 -13.85 2.01
N GLY A 251 8.30 -12.77 2.40
CA GLY A 251 8.36 -11.54 1.62
C GLY A 251 9.10 -11.73 0.29
N VAL A 252 8.54 -11.13 -0.75
CA VAL A 252 9.13 -11.10 -2.09
C VAL A 252 9.18 -9.68 -2.63
N PHE A 253 10.07 -9.44 -3.60
CA PHE A 253 10.02 -8.22 -4.41
C PHE A 253 9.92 -8.59 -5.88
N ILE A 254 9.30 -7.69 -6.64
CA ILE A 254 8.99 -7.88 -8.06
C ILE A 254 9.90 -6.99 -8.88
N THR A 255 10.47 -7.54 -9.94
CA THR A 255 11.27 -6.81 -10.92
C THR A 255 10.66 -6.99 -12.31
N PHE A 256 10.42 -5.89 -13.03
CA PHE A 256 9.97 -5.94 -14.41
C PHE A 256 11.15 -6.28 -15.34
N VAL A 257 10.98 -7.32 -16.14
CA VAL A 257 11.95 -7.80 -17.13
C VAL A 257 11.35 -7.60 -18.51
N PRO A 258 11.77 -6.58 -19.30
CA PRO A 258 11.27 -6.35 -20.66
C PRO A 258 11.57 -7.53 -21.58
N GLU A 259 10.70 -7.71 -22.59
CA GLU A 259 10.94 -8.68 -23.70
C GLU A 259 11.96 -8.16 -24.71
#